data_f6a36a852e2697523b90e189b7abe461
#
_entry.id   f6a36a852e2697523b90e189b7abe461
#
_cell.length_a   1.000
_cell.length_b   1.000
_cell.length_c   1.000
_cell.angle_alpha   90.00
_cell.angle_beta   90.00
_cell.angle_gamma   90.00
#
_symmetry.space_group_name_H-M   'P 1'
#
loop_
_entity.id
_entity.type
_entity.pdbx_description
1 polymer ?
#
loop_
_entity_poly.entity_id
_entity_poly.type
_entity_poly.pdbx_seq_one_letter_code
_entity_poly.pdbx_strand_id
1 'polypeptide(L)'
;MISRKYGIPIYTTGGTADAMLRMKSLGKMPEGLIHEIREDEPFGIKDLTVNPFTIPHDAAQPVGYRLECGEHSVGIATDLGKYNDYIVKNLENLDAVLLEANHDIRMLQVGKYPYYLKQRILGDRGHLSNENAGRLLCRILHDNLKAVFLGHLSRENNYEELAYETVCSEVTLGDNPYRSRDFKIQVAKRDHISEIITV
;
A
#
# COMPACT_ATOMS: atom_id res chain seq x y z
N MET A 1 1.48 -3.18 22.51
CA MET A 1 1.34 -3.79 21.19
C MET A 1 0.15 -4.73 21.21
N ILE A 2 -0.82 -4.53 20.30
CA ILE A 2 -2.13 -5.23 20.25
C ILE A 2 -1.95 -6.75 20.19
N SER A 3 -1.09 -7.23 19.30
CA SER A 3 -0.78 -8.63 19.08
C SER A 3 -0.42 -9.37 20.37
N ARG A 4 0.52 -8.86 21.19
CA ARG A 4 0.88 -9.45 22.49
C ARG A 4 -0.27 -9.42 23.51
N LYS A 5 -1.07 -8.33 23.49
CA LYS A 5 -2.16 -8.15 24.47
C LYS A 5 -3.30 -9.13 24.23
N TYR A 6 -3.57 -9.45 22.98
CA TYR A 6 -4.75 -10.20 22.58
C TYR A 6 -4.43 -11.56 21.94
N GLY A 7 -3.14 -11.96 21.87
CA GLY A 7 -2.72 -13.21 21.25
C GLY A 7 -2.97 -13.25 19.74
N ILE A 8 -3.02 -12.10 19.06
CA ILE A 8 -3.31 -12.04 17.63
C ILE A 8 -2.05 -12.43 16.85
N PRO A 9 -2.10 -13.44 15.97
CA PRO A 9 -0.96 -13.87 15.18
C PRO A 9 -0.47 -12.77 14.23
N ILE A 10 0.83 -12.77 13.96
CA ILE A 10 1.51 -11.88 13.03
C ILE A 10 2.04 -12.75 11.90
N TYR A 11 1.52 -12.54 10.70
CA TYR A 11 2.05 -13.14 9.47
C TYR A 11 3.01 -12.16 8.83
N THR A 12 4.27 -12.55 8.64
CA THR A 12 5.32 -11.66 8.13
C THR A 12 6.45 -12.45 7.48
N THR A 13 7.17 -11.84 6.55
CA THR A 13 8.34 -12.44 5.93
C THR A 13 9.47 -12.66 6.94
N GLY A 14 10.33 -13.64 6.68
CA GLY A 14 11.43 -14.01 7.59
C GLY A 14 12.38 -12.83 7.88
N GLY A 15 12.76 -12.06 6.85
CA GLY A 15 13.61 -10.87 7.05
C GLY A 15 12.95 -9.80 7.91
N THR A 16 11.64 -9.59 7.76
CA THR A 16 10.89 -8.65 8.60
C THR A 16 10.75 -9.18 10.03
N ALA A 17 10.48 -10.48 10.21
CA ALA A 17 10.45 -11.14 11.53
C ALA A 17 11.77 -10.96 12.27
N ASP A 18 12.89 -11.24 11.61
CA ASP A 18 14.23 -11.06 12.15
C ASP A 18 14.52 -9.61 12.56
N ALA A 19 14.15 -8.65 11.71
CA ALA A 19 14.30 -7.23 12.00
C ALA A 19 13.46 -6.82 13.22
N MET A 20 12.21 -7.28 13.31
CA MET A 20 11.33 -7.05 14.45
C MET A 20 11.89 -7.62 15.75
N LEU A 21 12.41 -8.85 15.75
CA LEU A 21 12.96 -9.51 16.92
C LEU A 21 14.24 -8.83 17.46
N ARG A 22 15.00 -8.17 16.59
CA ARG A 22 16.18 -7.35 16.97
C ARG A 22 15.80 -6.00 17.56
N MET A 23 14.55 -5.53 17.41
CA MET A 23 14.12 -4.24 17.93
C MET A 23 13.87 -4.27 19.44
N LYS A 24 14.79 -3.76 20.23
CA LYS A 24 14.67 -3.69 21.70
C LYS A 24 13.39 -2.99 22.18
N SER A 25 12.89 -2.01 21.41
CA SER A 25 11.65 -1.27 21.72
C SER A 25 10.39 -2.14 21.68
N LEU A 26 10.39 -3.25 20.91
CA LEU A 26 9.27 -4.17 20.86
C LEU A 26 9.21 -5.10 22.08
N GLY A 27 10.34 -5.27 22.82
CA GLY A 27 10.44 -6.20 23.93
C GLY A 27 10.29 -7.66 23.50
N LYS A 28 10.21 -8.58 24.45
CA LYS A 28 10.14 -10.03 24.17
C LYS A 28 8.79 -10.37 23.50
N MET A 29 8.83 -11.06 22.38
CA MET A 29 7.66 -11.60 21.69
C MET A 29 7.33 -12.99 22.25
N PRO A 30 6.03 -13.31 22.51
CA PRO A 30 5.62 -14.67 22.85
C PRO A 30 5.96 -15.65 21.73
N GLU A 31 6.33 -16.86 22.13
CA GLU A 31 6.54 -17.95 21.18
C GLU A 31 5.25 -18.29 20.42
N GLY A 32 5.37 -18.64 19.15
CA GLY A 32 4.25 -19.00 18.29
C GLY A 32 3.37 -17.84 17.83
N LEU A 33 3.70 -16.58 18.16
CA LEU A 33 2.92 -15.44 17.74
C LEU A 33 3.27 -14.97 16.31
N ILE A 34 4.51 -15.19 15.87
CA ILE A 34 4.99 -14.85 14.54
C ILE A 34 4.91 -16.08 13.66
N HIS A 35 4.20 -15.96 12.55
CA HIS A 35 4.10 -16.94 11.49
C HIS A 35 4.85 -16.41 10.28
N GLU A 36 5.90 -17.11 9.91
CA GLU A 36 6.70 -16.74 8.74
C GLU A 36 5.96 -17.09 7.47
N ILE A 37 5.89 -16.12 6.55
CA ILE A 37 5.36 -16.26 5.20
C ILE A 37 6.49 -16.00 4.19
N ARG A 38 6.27 -16.42 2.95
CA ARG A 38 7.19 -16.16 1.85
C ARG A 38 6.52 -15.35 0.77
N GLU A 39 7.28 -14.44 0.17
CA GLU A 39 6.85 -13.72 -1.02
C GLU A 39 6.51 -14.69 -2.15
N ASP A 40 5.48 -14.39 -2.90
CA ASP A 40 4.95 -15.16 -4.03
C ASP A 40 4.45 -16.58 -3.67
N GLU A 41 4.38 -16.93 -2.37
CA GLU A 41 3.77 -18.16 -1.87
C GLU A 41 2.44 -17.87 -1.17
N PRO A 42 1.29 -18.23 -1.76
CA PRO A 42 -0.02 -18.03 -1.14
C PRO A 42 -0.18 -18.84 0.14
N PHE A 43 -0.89 -18.26 1.11
CA PHE A 43 -1.28 -18.97 2.34
C PHE A 43 -2.72 -18.66 2.76
N GLY A 44 -3.31 -19.55 3.55
CA GLY A 44 -4.71 -19.43 3.98
C GLY A 44 -4.86 -18.84 5.39
N ILE A 45 -5.83 -17.94 5.57
CA ILE A 45 -6.33 -17.53 6.88
C ILE A 45 -7.84 -17.71 6.86
N LYS A 46 -8.37 -18.78 7.46
CA LYS A 46 -9.77 -19.19 7.37
C LYS A 46 -10.19 -19.36 5.90
N ASP A 47 -11.14 -18.55 5.44
CA ASP A 47 -11.69 -18.50 4.09
C ASP A 47 -10.95 -17.52 3.14
N LEU A 48 -9.95 -16.82 3.66
CA LEU A 48 -9.11 -15.92 2.86
C LEU A 48 -7.88 -16.66 2.32
N THR A 49 -7.58 -16.47 1.05
CA THR A 49 -6.26 -16.71 0.47
C THR A 49 -5.49 -15.40 0.44
N VAL A 50 -4.30 -15.40 1.03
CA VAL A 50 -3.41 -14.25 1.09
C VAL A 50 -2.23 -14.50 0.17
N ASN A 51 -2.04 -13.65 -0.83
CA ASN A 51 -0.93 -13.69 -1.77
C ASN A 51 0.02 -12.52 -1.48
N PRO A 52 1.13 -12.73 -0.77
CA PRO A 52 2.15 -11.71 -0.56
C PRO A 52 2.99 -11.56 -1.83
N PHE A 53 3.22 -10.33 -2.28
CA PHE A 53 4.09 -10.05 -3.42
C PHE A 53 5.17 -9.04 -3.05
N THR A 54 6.37 -9.22 -3.60
CA THR A 54 7.52 -8.36 -3.30
C THR A 54 7.26 -6.93 -3.79
N ILE A 55 7.58 -5.95 -2.93
CA ILE A 55 7.55 -4.53 -3.30
C ILE A 55 8.93 -3.89 -3.13
N PRO A 56 9.32 -2.92 -3.97
CA PRO A 56 10.57 -2.20 -3.83
C PRO A 56 10.46 -1.14 -2.71
N HIS A 57 10.94 -1.49 -1.53
CA HIS A 57 11.06 -0.60 -0.38
C HIS A 57 12.35 -0.87 0.38
N ASP A 58 12.78 0.05 1.25
CA ASP A 58 14.00 -0.07 2.02
C ASP A 58 13.83 -0.78 3.38
N ALA A 59 12.68 -1.42 3.61
CA ALA A 59 12.47 -2.34 4.72
C ALA A 59 13.23 -3.66 4.52
N ALA A 60 13.29 -4.51 5.56
CA ALA A 60 14.11 -5.72 5.56
C ALA A 60 13.68 -6.75 4.49
N GLN A 61 12.37 -7.00 4.35
CA GLN A 61 11.79 -7.87 3.32
C GLN A 61 10.32 -7.47 3.10
N PRO A 62 10.10 -6.36 2.39
CA PRO A 62 8.78 -5.75 2.26
C PRO A 62 7.91 -6.49 1.25
N VAL A 63 6.62 -6.63 1.56
CA VAL A 63 5.61 -7.21 0.68
C VAL A 63 4.34 -6.38 0.67
N GLY A 64 3.69 -6.31 -0.49
CA GLY A 64 2.29 -5.98 -0.63
C GLY A 64 1.43 -7.24 -0.53
N TYR A 65 0.12 -7.09 -0.49
CA TYR A 65 -0.80 -8.21 -0.34
C TYR A 65 -1.94 -8.14 -1.33
N ARG A 66 -2.27 -9.29 -1.91
CA ARG A 66 -3.53 -9.55 -2.58
C ARG A 66 -4.32 -10.55 -1.73
N LEU A 67 -5.52 -10.17 -1.33
CA LEU A 67 -6.43 -10.98 -0.51
C LEU A 67 -7.57 -11.46 -1.39
N GLU A 68 -7.88 -12.75 -1.34
CA GLU A 68 -8.93 -13.36 -2.15
C GLU A 68 -9.91 -14.15 -1.28
N CYS A 69 -11.21 -14.02 -1.58
CA CYS A 69 -12.29 -14.77 -0.95
C CYS A 69 -13.35 -15.09 -2.01
N GLY A 70 -13.45 -16.35 -2.42
CA GLY A 70 -14.30 -16.73 -3.55
C GLY A 70 -13.86 -16.04 -4.84
N GLU A 71 -14.77 -15.26 -5.45
CA GLU A 71 -14.51 -14.50 -6.67
C GLU A 71 -14.05 -13.05 -6.39
N HIS A 72 -13.96 -12.66 -5.13
CA HIS A 72 -13.62 -11.30 -4.72
C HIS A 72 -12.16 -11.15 -4.34
N SER A 73 -11.60 -10.00 -4.64
CA SER A 73 -10.20 -9.70 -4.34
C SER A 73 -9.95 -8.25 -3.95
N VAL A 74 -9.01 -8.06 -2.99
CA VAL A 74 -8.59 -6.75 -2.50
C VAL A 74 -7.07 -6.68 -2.50
N GLY A 75 -6.51 -5.56 -2.98
CA GLY A 75 -5.08 -5.30 -2.97
C GLY A 75 -4.66 -4.30 -1.91
N ILE A 76 -3.48 -4.51 -1.34
CA ILE A 76 -2.82 -3.56 -0.43
C ILE A 76 -1.39 -3.33 -0.93
N ALA A 77 -1.11 -2.11 -1.41
CA ALA A 77 0.19 -1.70 -1.93
C ALA A 77 0.60 -0.35 -1.33
N THR A 78 1.21 -0.38 -0.17
CA THR A 78 1.82 0.76 0.52
C THR A 78 3.31 0.51 0.70
N ASP A 79 4.08 1.54 1.03
CA ASP A 79 5.54 1.48 1.10
C ASP A 79 6.18 1.04 -0.24
N LEU A 80 5.70 1.63 -1.32
CA LEU A 80 6.03 1.28 -2.69
C LEU A 80 6.86 2.38 -3.36
N GLY A 81 8.17 2.20 -3.51
CA GLY A 81 9.04 3.21 -4.12
C GLY A 81 8.82 3.38 -5.61
N LYS A 82 8.64 2.29 -6.34
CA LYS A 82 8.30 2.26 -7.77
C LYS A 82 7.47 1.03 -8.11
N TYR A 83 6.87 1.02 -9.28
CA TYR A 83 6.15 -0.14 -9.80
C TYR A 83 6.70 -0.58 -11.16
N ASN A 84 6.42 -1.82 -11.51
CA ASN A 84 6.74 -2.47 -12.78
C ASN A 84 5.57 -3.40 -13.17
N ASP A 85 5.70 -4.14 -14.26
CA ASP A 85 4.65 -5.04 -14.73
C ASP A 85 4.32 -6.17 -13.73
N TYR A 86 5.28 -6.60 -12.91
CA TYR A 86 5.04 -7.57 -11.85
C TYR A 86 4.09 -7.00 -10.77
N ILE A 87 4.30 -5.75 -10.33
CA ILE A 87 3.40 -5.08 -9.37
C ILE A 87 2.02 -4.88 -9.98
N VAL A 88 1.97 -4.39 -11.23
CA VAL A 88 0.70 -4.21 -11.96
C VAL A 88 -0.08 -5.51 -12.01
N LYS A 89 0.56 -6.62 -12.41
CA LYS A 89 -0.07 -7.95 -12.48
C LYS A 89 -0.67 -8.41 -11.15
N ASN A 90 -0.02 -8.13 -10.02
CA ASN A 90 -0.54 -8.46 -8.70
C ASN A 90 -1.74 -7.58 -8.29
N LEU A 91 -1.90 -6.41 -8.90
CA LEU A 91 -2.97 -5.46 -8.63
C LEU A 91 -4.07 -5.43 -9.71
N GLU A 92 -3.97 -6.25 -10.76
CA GLU A 92 -5.01 -6.37 -11.79
C GLU A 92 -6.26 -7.09 -11.28
N ASN A 93 -7.41 -6.72 -11.84
CA ASN A 93 -8.72 -7.36 -11.60
C ASN A 93 -9.11 -7.44 -10.11
N LEU A 94 -8.85 -6.38 -9.35
CA LEU A 94 -9.27 -6.26 -7.95
C LEU A 94 -10.65 -5.63 -7.83
N ASP A 95 -11.46 -6.07 -6.86
CA ASP A 95 -12.68 -5.35 -6.49
C ASP A 95 -12.39 -4.05 -5.73
N ALA A 96 -11.33 -4.02 -4.93
CA ALA A 96 -10.90 -2.82 -4.24
C ALA A 96 -9.38 -2.80 -4.03
N VAL A 97 -8.80 -1.60 -3.90
CA VAL A 97 -7.37 -1.43 -3.64
C VAL A 97 -7.10 -0.34 -2.61
N LEU A 98 -6.20 -0.61 -1.68
CA LEU A 98 -5.51 0.40 -0.87
C LEU A 98 -4.15 0.67 -1.52
N LEU A 99 -4.02 1.84 -2.12
CA LEU A 99 -2.83 2.26 -2.86
C LEU A 99 -2.13 3.42 -2.16
N GLU A 100 -0.81 3.39 -2.12
CA GLU A 100 -0.03 4.51 -1.62
C GLU A 100 -0.19 5.76 -2.50
N ALA A 101 -0.41 6.91 -1.85
CA ALA A 101 -0.25 8.26 -2.41
C ALA A 101 0.50 9.09 -1.37
N ASN A 102 1.82 8.89 -1.28
CA ASN A 102 2.57 9.33 -0.11
C ASN A 102 2.81 10.84 -0.10
N HIS A 103 3.31 11.41 -1.18
CA HIS A 103 3.75 12.80 -1.19
C HIS A 103 3.48 13.52 -2.50
N ASP A 104 3.30 14.81 -2.41
CA ASP A 104 3.44 15.73 -3.55
C ASP A 104 4.92 16.02 -3.77
N ILE A 105 5.37 15.90 -5.01
CA ILE A 105 6.79 16.05 -5.38
C ILE A 105 7.29 17.45 -5.04
N ARG A 106 6.50 18.50 -5.29
CA ARG A 106 6.92 19.90 -5.06
C ARG A 106 6.98 20.21 -3.57
N MET A 107 5.94 19.77 -2.79
CA MET A 107 5.98 19.92 -1.34
C MET A 107 7.20 19.23 -0.73
N LEU A 108 7.54 18.03 -1.18
CA LEU A 108 8.72 17.30 -0.71
C LEU A 108 10.01 18.06 -1.07
N GLN A 109 10.14 18.56 -2.32
CA GLN A 109 11.32 19.28 -2.77
C GLN A 109 11.58 20.55 -1.97
N VAL A 110 10.54 21.36 -1.69
CA VAL A 110 10.68 22.63 -0.95
C VAL A 110 10.53 22.46 0.56
N GLY A 111 10.03 21.31 1.03
CA GLY A 111 9.74 21.01 2.43
C GLY A 111 10.97 20.98 3.33
N LYS A 112 10.75 20.87 4.62
CA LYS A 112 11.77 20.97 5.68
C LYS A 112 12.70 19.76 5.80
N TYR A 113 12.40 18.66 5.14
CA TYR A 113 13.22 17.45 5.25
C TYR A 113 14.65 17.70 4.74
N PRO A 114 15.66 17.11 5.41
CA PRO A 114 17.04 17.20 4.93
C PRO A 114 17.18 16.49 3.59
N TYR A 115 18.16 16.91 2.79
CA TYR A 115 18.35 16.45 1.41
C TYR A 115 18.42 14.93 1.27
N TYR A 116 19.18 14.26 2.14
CA TYR A 116 19.29 12.79 2.11
C TYR A 116 17.94 12.07 2.28
N LEU A 117 17.05 12.64 3.12
CA LEU A 117 15.72 12.05 3.35
C LEU A 117 14.80 12.27 2.13
N LYS A 118 14.89 13.45 1.50
CA LYS A 118 14.18 13.71 0.23
C LYS A 118 14.62 12.73 -0.85
N GLN A 119 15.93 12.50 -1.01
CA GLN A 119 16.46 11.53 -1.97
C GLN A 119 16.02 10.10 -1.66
N ARG A 120 15.98 9.71 -0.39
CA ARG A 120 15.46 8.40 0.04
C ARG A 120 13.98 8.24 -0.35
N ILE A 121 13.14 9.24 -0.07
CA ILE A 121 11.69 9.20 -0.36
C ILE A 121 11.43 9.14 -1.87
N LEU A 122 12.16 9.93 -2.67
CA LEU A 122 12.03 9.98 -4.13
C LEU A 122 12.69 8.79 -4.84
N GLY A 123 13.50 8.01 -4.14
CA GLY A 123 14.24 6.90 -4.73
C GLY A 123 13.36 5.69 -5.04
N ASP A 124 13.88 4.78 -5.85
CA ASP A 124 13.21 3.55 -6.29
C ASP A 124 12.74 2.62 -5.15
N ARG A 125 13.27 2.80 -3.96
CA ARG A 125 12.92 2.06 -2.74
C ARG A 125 12.31 2.96 -1.66
N GLY A 126 11.84 4.13 -2.05
CA GLY A 126 11.16 5.09 -1.18
C GLY A 126 9.64 4.90 -1.19
N HIS A 127 8.93 5.92 -1.67
CA HIS A 127 7.47 5.96 -1.68
C HIS A 127 6.90 6.53 -2.98
N LEU A 128 5.70 6.10 -3.38
CA LEU A 128 5.00 6.66 -4.54
C LEU A 128 4.57 8.11 -4.27
N SER A 129 4.86 8.98 -5.22
CA SER A 129 4.22 10.30 -5.27
C SER A 129 2.74 10.18 -5.67
N ASN A 130 1.97 11.25 -5.45
CA ASN A 130 0.56 11.31 -5.88
C ASN A 130 0.42 11.04 -7.38
N GLU A 131 1.31 11.62 -8.21
CA GLU A 131 1.30 11.43 -9.66
C GLU A 131 1.58 9.97 -10.05
N ASN A 132 2.58 9.35 -9.43
CA ASN A 132 2.91 7.95 -9.71
C ASN A 132 1.82 6.99 -9.23
N ALA A 133 1.14 7.31 -8.12
CA ALA A 133 -0.04 6.58 -7.67
C ALA A 133 -1.17 6.64 -8.70
N GLY A 134 -1.47 7.82 -9.25
CA GLY A 134 -2.45 7.99 -10.31
C GLY A 134 -2.09 7.23 -11.59
N ARG A 135 -0.82 7.26 -12.00
CA ARG A 135 -0.32 6.51 -13.17
C ARG A 135 -0.38 4.99 -12.96
N LEU A 136 -0.04 4.49 -11.77
CA LEU A 136 -0.23 3.08 -11.44
C LEU A 136 -1.72 2.73 -11.49
N LEU A 137 -2.56 3.57 -10.93
CA LEU A 137 -4.02 3.37 -10.96
C LEU A 137 -4.51 3.24 -12.40
N CYS A 138 -4.09 4.10 -13.33
CA CYS A 138 -4.45 3.99 -14.76
C CYS A 138 -4.12 2.61 -15.37
N ARG A 139 -3.12 1.91 -14.85
CA ARG A 139 -2.70 0.60 -15.31
C ARG A 139 -3.58 -0.55 -14.81
N ILE A 140 -4.29 -0.35 -13.71
CA ILE A 140 -5.07 -1.39 -13.02
C ILE A 140 -6.58 -1.14 -13.01
N LEU A 141 -7.04 0.00 -13.56
CA LEU A 141 -8.47 0.30 -13.72
C LEU A 141 -9.16 -0.70 -14.63
N HIS A 142 -10.36 -1.11 -14.23
CA HIS A 142 -11.26 -1.96 -15.02
C HIS A 142 -12.71 -1.79 -14.53
N ASP A 143 -13.70 -2.22 -15.32
CA ASP A 143 -15.13 -1.97 -15.08
C ASP A 143 -15.67 -2.49 -13.74
N ASN A 144 -15.04 -3.51 -13.16
CA ASN A 144 -15.47 -4.13 -11.90
C ASN A 144 -14.78 -3.59 -10.65
N LEU A 145 -13.86 -2.63 -10.78
CA LEU A 145 -13.19 -2.02 -9.63
C LEU A 145 -14.18 -1.12 -8.86
N LYS A 146 -14.55 -1.55 -7.67
CA LYS A 146 -15.61 -0.90 -6.85
C LYS A 146 -15.09 0.26 -6.01
N ALA A 147 -13.83 0.18 -5.53
CA ALA A 147 -13.28 1.22 -4.68
C ALA A 147 -11.75 1.31 -4.73
N VAL A 148 -11.26 2.55 -4.65
CA VAL A 148 -9.85 2.90 -4.49
C VAL A 148 -9.69 3.71 -3.21
N PHE A 149 -8.84 3.25 -2.30
CA PHE A 149 -8.42 3.99 -1.12
C PHE A 149 -7.00 4.49 -1.34
N LEU A 150 -6.81 5.79 -1.31
CA LEU A 150 -5.48 6.41 -1.29
C LEU A 150 -5.02 6.47 0.17
N GLY A 151 -3.90 5.85 0.46
CA GLY A 151 -3.40 5.74 1.82
C GLY A 151 -1.93 6.09 1.96
N HIS A 152 -1.41 5.93 3.19
CA HIS A 152 -0.01 6.15 3.54
C HIS A 152 0.50 7.57 3.22
N LEU A 153 -0.36 8.58 3.36
CA LEU A 153 -0.01 9.98 3.08
C LEU A 153 1.04 10.51 4.07
N SER A 154 2.03 11.23 3.56
CA SER A 154 3.01 11.97 4.37
C SER A 154 2.33 13.09 5.16
N ARG A 155 2.67 13.26 6.43
CA ARG A 155 2.16 14.35 7.26
C ARG A 155 2.74 15.71 6.87
N GLU A 156 3.96 15.74 6.38
CA GLU A 156 4.71 16.96 6.12
C GLU A 156 4.69 17.38 4.65
N ASN A 157 4.49 16.41 3.74
CA ASN A 157 4.65 16.63 2.30
C ASN A 157 3.42 16.22 1.49
N ASN A 158 2.25 16.17 2.15
CA ASN A 158 0.97 15.87 1.51
C ASN A 158 -0.20 16.34 2.37
N TYR A 159 -1.40 16.40 1.78
CA TYR A 159 -2.68 16.51 2.45
C TYR A 159 -3.78 15.86 1.60
N GLU A 160 -4.91 15.56 2.22
CA GLU A 160 -5.94 14.69 1.63
C GLU A 160 -6.45 15.20 0.27
N GLU A 161 -6.82 16.47 0.19
CA GLU A 161 -7.36 17.08 -1.02
C GLU A 161 -6.35 17.08 -2.16
N LEU A 162 -5.07 17.37 -1.89
CA LEU A 162 -4.02 17.39 -2.91
C LEU A 162 -3.76 15.99 -3.45
N ALA A 163 -3.68 14.97 -2.58
CA ALA A 163 -3.51 13.59 -3.01
C ALA A 163 -4.69 13.15 -3.89
N TYR A 164 -5.92 13.42 -3.45
CA TYR A 164 -7.13 13.08 -4.19
C TYR A 164 -7.18 13.74 -5.57
N GLU A 165 -7.04 15.08 -5.62
CA GLU A 165 -7.13 15.84 -6.88
C GLU A 165 -6.01 15.47 -7.87
N THR A 166 -4.79 15.23 -7.37
CA THR A 166 -3.67 14.80 -8.23
C THR A 166 -3.95 13.44 -8.84
N VAL A 167 -4.35 12.45 -8.04
CA VAL A 167 -4.67 11.10 -8.55
C VAL A 167 -5.86 11.15 -9.51
N CYS A 168 -6.91 11.89 -9.19
CA CYS A 168 -8.07 12.07 -10.07
C CYS A 168 -7.70 12.74 -11.41
N SER A 169 -6.78 13.69 -11.38
CA SER A 169 -6.25 14.35 -12.58
C SER A 169 -5.46 13.37 -13.45
N GLU A 170 -4.54 12.60 -12.87
CA GLU A 170 -3.76 11.59 -13.61
C GLU A 170 -4.68 10.53 -14.25
N VAL A 171 -5.71 10.06 -13.55
CA VAL A 171 -6.70 9.12 -14.10
C VAL A 171 -7.49 9.75 -15.24
N THR A 172 -7.95 10.99 -15.06
CA THR A 172 -8.81 11.65 -16.04
C THR A 172 -8.08 12.08 -17.31
N LEU A 173 -6.80 12.45 -17.18
CA LEU A 173 -5.97 12.93 -18.30
C LEU A 173 -5.03 11.85 -18.85
N GLY A 174 -4.92 10.72 -18.17
CA GLY A 174 -4.03 9.62 -18.56
C GLY A 174 -4.50 8.88 -19.80
N ASP A 175 -3.59 8.08 -20.38
CA ASP A 175 -3.88 7.25 -21.55
C ASP A 175 -4.62 5.97 -21.12
N ASN A 176 -5.90 6.12 -20.81
CA ASN A 176 -6.83 5.06 -20.46
C ASN A 176 -8.27 5.46 -20.82
N PRO A 177 -9.22 4.51 -20.95
CA PRO A 177 -10.59 4.81 -21.37
C PRO A 177 -11.46 5.46 -20.28
N TYR A 178 -10.98 5.56 -19.05
CA TYR A 178 -11.76 5.94 -17.87
C TYR A 178 -11.58 7.41 -17.47
N ARG A 179 -12.46 7.85 -16.57
CA ARG A 179 -12.38 9.13 -15.85
C ARG A 179 -12.45 8.86 -14.35
N SER A 180 -11.86 9.71 -13.53
CA SER A 180 -11.86 9.53 -12.08
C SER A 180 -13.25 9.37 -11.48
N ARG A 181 -14.26 10.05 -12.04
CA ARG A 181 -15.68 9.96 -11.62
C ARG A 181 -16.33 8.59 -11.85
N ASP A 182 -15.72 7.73 -12.65
CA ASP A 182 -16.23 6.39 -12.94
C ASP A 182 -15.95 5.43 -11.78
N PHE A 183 -15.11 5.85 -10.82
CA PHE A 183 -14.68 5.04 -9.69
C PHE A 183 -14.91 5.75 -8.35
N LYS A 184 -15.15 4.98 -7.31
CA LYS A 184 -15.18 5.47 -5.94
C LYS A 184 -13.75 5.61 -5.41
N ILE A 185 -13.11 6.74 -5.69
CA ILE A 185 -11.78 7.08 -5.16
C ILE A 185 -11.96 7.88 -3.87
N GLN A 186 -11.27 7.50 -2.80
CA GLN A 186 -11.32 8.19 -1.51
C GLN A 186 -9.96 8.11 -0.79
N VAL A 187 -9.73 9.04 0.12
CA VAL A 187 -8.51 9.03 0.97
C VAL A 187 -8.81 8.29 2.27
N ALA A 188 -7.98 7.30 2.58
CA ALA A 188 -8.02 6.61 3.88
C ALA A 188 -7.46 7.55 4.96
N LYS A 189 -8.33 8.01 5.85
CA LYS A 189 -7.95 8.92 6.94
C LYS A 189 -7.13 8.21 7.99
N ARG A 190 -6.25 8.95 8.65
CA ARG A 190 -5.34 8.40 9.65
C ARG A 190 -6.01 8.14 10.98
N ASP A 191 -6.94 8.97 11.37
CA ASP A 191 -7.56 9.08 12.70
C ASP A 191 -9.08 8.86 12.68
N HIS A 192 -9.64 8.57 11.50
CA HIS A 192 -11.07 8.26 11.33
C HIS A 192 -11.24 6.96 10.57
N ILE A 193 -12.35 6.29 10.84
CA ILE A 193 -12.75 5.08 10.10
C ILE A 193 -13.19 5.51 8.70
N SER A 194 -12.66 4.87 7.67
CA SER A 194 -13.14 5.01 6.30
C SER A 194 -14.51 4.36 6.13
N GLU A 195 -15.22 4.74 5.08
CA GLU A 195 -16.48 4.09 4.74
C GLU A 195 -16.28 2.58 4.49
N ILE A 196 -17.23 1.78 4.96
CA ILE A 196 -17.24 0.33 4.70
C ILE A 196 -17.62 0.10 3.24
N ILE A 197 -16.81 -0.66 2.53
CA ILE A 197 -17.09 -1.11 1.16
C ILE A 197 -17.37 -2.60 1.19
N THR A 198 -18.46 -3.00 0.58
CA THR A 198 -18.77 -4.41 0.32
C THR A 198 -18.32 -4.75 -1.09
N VAL A 199 -17.51 -5.77 -1.24
CA VAL A 199 -16.99 -6.28 -2.51
C VAL A 199 -17.59 -7.64 -2.85
#